data_dd0f533e9adb6d2b94a54dcb11e6d7d8
#
_entry.id   dd0f533e9adb6d2b94a54dcb11e6d7d8
#
_cell.length_a   1.000
_cell.length_b   1.000
_cell.length_c   1.000
_cell.angle_alpha   90.00
_cell.angle_beta   90.00
_cell.angle_gamma   90.00
#
_symmetry.space_group_name_H-M   'P 1'
#
loop_
_entity.id
_entity.type
_entity.pdbx_description
1 polymer ?
#
loop_
_entity_poly.entity_id
_entity_poly.type
_entity_poly.pdbx_seq_one_letter_code
_entity_poly.pdbx_strand_id
1 'polypeptide(L)'
;MLTLKAEVARRLIERDPAAASRELDEVITLARGALADVRSTVTRLRSPDLASQVEATRTALSAARIRVEVTGSAQDIPERQRALMAWALREATTNVVRHSQAATVAVHLEPGLLRVSDDGVGLAGDQPGNGLAGLRARCEQEDGSLTIISPLTPRTDSSGAGTT
;
A
#
# COMPACT_ATOMS: atom_id res chain seq x y z
N MET A 1 -7.69 23.77 11.29
CA MET A 1 -8.52 22.64 11.78
C MET A 1 -7.77 21.70 12.72
N LEU A 2 -6.58 21.21 12.41
CA LEU A 2 -5.74 20.37 13.29
C LEU A 2 -5.47 21.02 14.66
N THR A 3 -5.08 22.29 14.66
CA THR A 3 -4.75 23.05 15.88
C THR A 3 -5.95 23.21 16.82
N LEU A 4 -7.15 23.41 16.24
CA LEU A 4 -8.37 23.54 17.02
C LEU A 4 -8.75 22.23 17.71
N LYS A 5 -8.65 21.08 17.00
CA LYS A 5 -8.93 19.77 17.57
C LYS A 5 -7.93 19.38 18.65
N ALA A 6 -6.65 19.68 18.46
CA ALA A 6 -5.63 19.48 19.49
C ALA A 6 -5.90 20.33 20.74
N GLU A 7 -6.37 21.56 20.59
CA GLU A 7 -6.75 22.43 21.70
C GLU A 7 -7.99 21.89 22.45
N VAL A 8 -9.00 21.39 21.72
CA VAL A 8 -10.18 20.74 22.30
C VAL A 8 -9.78 19.50 23.09
N ALA A 9 -8.96 18.63 22.48
CA ALA A 9 -8.44 17.44 23.15
C ALA A 9 -7.72 17.79 24.46
N ARG A 10 -6.86 18.81 24.43
CA ARG A 10 -6.13 19.28 25.62
C ARG A 10 -7.07 19.73 26.76
N ARG A 11 -8.17 20.41 26.44
CA ARG A 11 -9.17 20.84 27.41
C ARG A 11 -10.01 19.70 28.00
N LEU A 12 -10.12 18.61 27.26
CA LEU A 12 -10.89 17.44 27.66
C LEU A 12 -10.10 16.44 28.49
N ILE A 13 -8.76 16.48 28.51
CA ILE A 13 -7.91 15.47 29.17
C ILE A 13 -8.36 15.18 30.61
N GLU A 14 -8.65 16.21 31.40
CA GLU A 14 -9.03 16.05 32.79
C GLU A 14 -10.53 15.81 33.01
N ARG A 15 -11.38 16.22 32.04
CA ARG A 15 -12.85 16.21 32.20
C ARG A 15 -13.48 14.99 31.56
N ASP A 16 -12.98 14.56 30.39
CA ASP A 16 -13.46 13.41 29.64
C ASP A 16 -12.28 12.81 28.83
N PRO A 17 -11.48 11.94 29.47
CA PRO A 17 -10.34 11.31 28.80
C PRO A 17 -10.70 10.52 27.54
N ALA A 18 -11.91 9.92 27.51
CA ALA A 18 -12.37 9.17 26.36
C ALA A 18 -12.69 10.08 25.15
N ALA A 19 -13.29 11.24 25.40
CA ALA A 19 -13.49 12.26 24.37
C ALA A 19 -12.16 12.87 23.91
N ALA A 20 -11.22 13.12 24.82
CA ALA A 20 -9.89 13.59 24.47
C ALA A 20 -9.16 12.62 23.55
N SER A 21 -9.24 11.31 23.83
CA SER A 21 -8.64 10.26 22.99
C SER A 21 -9.23 10.26 21.56
N ARG A 22 -10.55 10.37 21.41
CA ARG A 22 -11.22 10.45 20.11
C ARG A 22 -10.74 11.67 19.29
N GLU A 23 -10.66 12.84 19.91
CA GLU A 23 -10.18 14.06 19.24
C GLU A 23 -8.70 13.91 18.80
N LEU A 24 -7.86 13.25 19.61
CA LEU A 24 -6.46 12.95 19.25
C LEU A 24 -6.36 11.97 18.09
N ASP A 25 -7.18 10.93 18.05
CA ASP A 25 -7.22 9.98 16.94
C ASP A 25 -7.63 10.67 15.62
N GLU A 26 -8.57 11.62 15.69
CA GLU A 26 -8.93 12.43 14.53
C GLU A 26 -7.79 13.37 14.11
N VAL A 27 -7.06 13.98 15.06
CA VAL A 27 -5.86 14.79 14.76
C VAL A 27 -4.80 13.96 14.06
N ILE A 28 -4.54 12.74 14.54
CA ILE A 28 -3.58 11.80 13.94
C ILE A 28 -4.01 11.44 12.52
N THR A 29 -5.29 11.17 12.32
CA THR A 29 -5.85 10.82 11.00
C THR A 29 -5.71 11.97 10.01
N LEU A 30 -6.07 13.18 10.42
CA LEU A 30 -5.95 14.38 9.60
C LEU A 30 -4.48 14.73 9.29
N ALA A 31 -3.57 14.56 10.28
CA ALA A 31 -2.14 14.80 10.08
C ALA A 31 -1.53 13.79 9.09
N ARG A 32 -1.91 12.51 9.20
CA ARG A 32 -1.48 11.47 8.24
C ARG A 32 -2.00 11.74 6.83
N GLY A 33 -3.25 12.18 6.70
CA GLY A 33 -3.83 12.60 5.42
C GLY A 33 -3.06 13.76 4.79
N ALA A 34 -2.83 14.84 5.54
CA ALA A 34 -2.08 16.00 5.07
C ALA A 34 -0.63 15.65 4.67
N LEU A 35 0.04 14.78 5.43
CA LEU A 35 1.37 14.27 5.07
C LEU A 35 1.35 13.42 3.81
N ALA A 36 0.31 12.62 3.59
CA ALA A 36 0.12 11.86 2.38
C ALA A 36 -0.07 12.79 1.16
N ASP A 37 -0.85 13.85 1.31
CA ASP A 37 -1.09 14.86 0.27
C ASP A 37 0.18 15.63 -0.10
N VAL A 38 0.97 16.05 0.91
CA VAL A 38 2.26 16.71 0.69
C VAL A 38 3.24 15.76 0.00
N ARG A 39 3.36 14.52 0.47
CA ARG A 39 4.20 13.51 -0.17
C ARG A 39 3.77 13.23 -1.60
N SER A 40 2.46 13.17 -1.86
CA SER A 40 1.87 13.02 -3.18
C SER A 40 2.25 14.17 -4.11
N THR A 41 2.23 15.41 -3.60
CA THR A 41 2.59 16.61 -4.37
C THR A 41 4.09 16.67 -4.67
N VAL A 42 4.93 16.36 -3.69
CA VAL A 42 6.40 16.29 -3.87
C VAL A 42 6.81 15.14 -4.79
N THR A 43 6.11 14.01 -4.73
CA THR A 43 6.36 12.85 -5.61
C THR A 43 5.89 13.11 -7.04
N ARG A 44 4.89 13.99 -7.27
CA ARG A 44 4.53 14.46 -8.63
C ARG A 44 5.65 15.26 -9.31
N LEU A 45 6.48 15.95 -8.53
CA LEU A 45 7.65 16.69 -9.03
C LEU A 45 8.86 15.79 -9.33
N ARG A 46 8.85 14.56 -8.82
CA ARG A 46 9.79 13.50 -9.16
C ARG A 46 8.98 12.27 -9.54
N SER A 47 8.61 12.16 -10.81
CA SER A 47 8.08 10.90 -11.34
C SER A 47 9.06 9.79 -11.01
N PRO A 48 8.70 8.80 -10.19
CA PRO A 48 9.63 7.71 -9.90
C PRO A 48 9.91 7.00 -11.23
N ASP A 49 11.17 6.84 -11.54
CA ASP A 49 11.59 6.00 -12.66
C ASP A 49 11.19 4.55 -12.38
N LEU A 50 10.49 3.93 -13.32
CA LEU A 50 9.99 2.56 -13.13
C LEU A 50 11.12 1.55 -12.95
N ALA A 51 12.22 1.70 -13.66
CA ALA A 51 13.37 0.82 -13.52
C ALA A 51 13.98 0.93 -12.11
N SER A 52 14.18 2.14 -11.62
CA SER A 52 14.64 2.38 -10.26
C SER A 52 13.67 1.84 -9.20
N GLN A 53 12.36 1.89 -9.46
CA GLN A 53 11.35 1.34 -8.54
C GLN A 53 11.38 -0.18 -8.53
N VAL A 54 11.61 -0.84 -9.65
CA VAL A 54 11.79 -2.31 -9.71
C VAL A 54 12.97 -2.74 -8.84
N GLU A 55 14.11 -2.07 -8.94
CA GLU A 55 15.27 -2.38 -8.13
C GLU A 55 15.06 -2.08 -6.64
N ALA A 56 14.37 -0.99 -6.31
CA ALA A 56 13.97 -0.70 -4.94
C ALA A 56 13.03 -1.79 -4.37
N THR A 57 12.12 -2.31 -5.19
CA THR A 57 11.23 -3.42 -4.83
C THR A 57 12.02 -4.69 -4.53
N ARG A 58 12.99 -5.07 -5.39
CA ARG A 58 13.87 -6.21 -5.16
C ARG A 58 14.63 -6.08 -3.83
N THR A 59 15.20 -4.91 -3.59
CA THR A 59 15.94 -4.62 -2.36
C THR A 59 15.08 -4.71 -1.12
N ALA A 60 13.90 -4.09 -1.14
CA ALA A 60 12.98 -4.07 0.00
C ALA A 60 12.44 -5.47 0.34
N LEU A 61 12.04 -6.25 -0.68
CA LEU A 61 11.53 -7.61 -0.48
C LEU A 61 12.66 -8.56 -0.01
N SER A 62 13.86 -8.43 -0.56
CA SER A 62 15.02 -9.20 -0.11
C SER A 62 15.38 -8.89 1.35
N ALA A 63 15.36 -7.62 1.76
CA ALA A 63 15.59 -7.22 3.15
C ALA A 63 14.52 -7.79 4.10
N ALA A 64 13.29 -7.93 3.63
CA ALA A 64 12.19 -8.58 4.34
C ALA A 64 12.24 -10.13 4.26
N ARG A 65 13.26 -10.73 3.62
CA ARG A 65 13.40 -12.17 3.36
C ARG A 65 12.27 -12.76 2.51
N ILE A 66 11.67 -11.96 1.66
CA ILE A 66 10.63 -12.36 0.71
C ILE A 66 11.30 -12.59 -0.65
N ARG A 67 11.08 -13.76 -1.25
CA ARG A 67 11.57 -14.08 -2.59
C ARG A 67 10.77 -13.26 -3.61
N VAL A 68 11.46 -12.61 -4.54
CA VAL A 68 10.80 -11.85 -5.61
C VAL A 68 11.22 -12.37 -6.98
N GLU A 69 10.23 -12.57 -7.83
CA GLU A 69 10.40 -12.83 -9.25
C GLU A 69 9.82 -11.65 -10.04
N VAL A 70 10.60 -11.11 -10.98
CA VAL A 70 10.16 -10.01 -11.84
C VAL A 70 10.28 -10.45 -13.28
N THR A 71 9.19 -10.42 -14.02
CA THR A 71 9.09 -10.72 -15.45
C THR A 71 8.70 -9.46 -16.22
N GLY A 72 9.22 -9.33 -17.45
CA GLY A 72 9.10 -8.11 -18.25
C GLY A 72 10.18 -7.08 -17.92
N SER A 73 10.21 -5.99 -18.68
CA SER A 73 11.20 -4.92 -18.56
C SER A 73 10.52 -3.55 -18.45
N ALA A 74 11.01 -2.72 -17.53
CA ALA A 74 10.59 -1.33 -17.42
C ALA A 74 10.84 -0.51 -18.71
N GLN A 75 11.82 -0.94 -19.51
CA GLN A 75 12.16 -0.29 -20.77
C GLN A 75 11.10 -0.52 -21.86
N ASP A 76 10.38 -1.65 -21.81
CA ASP A 76 9.33 -2.00 -22.75
C ASP A 76 8.02 -1.25 -22.46
N ILE A 77 7.91 -0.61 -21.30
CA ILE A 77 6.72 0.14 -20.90
C ILE A 77 6.74 1.54 -21.53
N PRO A 78 5.65 1.97 -22.20
CA PRO A 78 5.52 3.32 -22.71
C PRO A 78 5.72 4.38 -21.62
N GLU A 79 6.45 5.45 -21.95
CA GLU A 79 6.87 6.47 -21.00
C GLU A 79 5.69 7.04 -20.17
N ARG A 80 4.55 7.29 -20.84
CA ARG A 80 3.32 7.79 -20.20
C ARG A 80 2.78 6.87 -19.08
N GLN A 81 3.09 5.56 -19.12
CA GLN A 81 2.60 4.59 -18.14
C GLN A 81 3.58 4.34 -17.00
N ARG A 82 4.88 4.68 -17.19
CA ARG A 82 5.94 4.36 -16.23
C ARG A 82 5.72 4.97 -14.86
N ALA A 83 5.28 6.22 -14.81
CA ALA A 83 5.07 6.92 -13.55
C ALA A 83 3.95 6.29 -12.71
N LEU A 84 2.82 5.94 -13.34
CA LEU A 84 1.70 5.28 -12.67
C LEU A 84 2.09 3.88 -12.19
N MET A 85 2.75 3.09 -13.06
CA MET A 85 3.21 1.75 -12.71
C MET A 85 4.26 1.75 -11.59
N ALA A 86 5.20 2.69 -11.61
CA ALA A 86 6.17 2.84 -10.53
C ALA A 86 5.50 3.16 -9.20
N TRP A 87 4.47 3.98 -9.22
CA TRP A 87 3.68 4.30 -8.03
C TRP A 87 2.90 3.09 -7.52
N ALA A 88 2.23 2.36 -8.42
CA ALA A 88 1.51 1.15 -8.09
C ALA A 88 2.43 0.06 -7.51
N LEU A 89 3.60 -0.15 -8.12
CA LEU A 89 4.59 -1.10 -7.64
C LEU A 89 5.12 -0.74 -6.25
N ARG A 90 5.36 0.55 -5.98
CA ARG A 90 5.79 1.03 -4.67
C ARG A 90 4.74 0.75 -3.60
N GLU A 91 3.48 1.05 -3.87
CA GLU A 91 2.37 0.82 -2.95
C GLU A 91 2.18 -0.67 -2.68
N ALA A 92 2.17 -1.50 -3.74
CA ALA A 92 2.09 -2.94 -3.62
C ALA A 92 3.25 -3.51 -2.78
N THR A 93 4.50 -3.07 -3.04
CA THR A 93 5.68 -3.49 -2.25
C THR A 93 5.52 -3.14 -0.78
N THR A 94 5.02 -1.93 -0.48
CA THR A 94 4.81 -1.48 0.89
C THR A 94 3.75 -2.34 1.60
N ASN A 95 2.66 -2.67 0.91
CA ASN A 95 1.58 -3.49 1.45
C ASN A 95 2.05 -4.92 1.71
N VAL A 96 2.81 -5.51 0.79
CA VAL A 96 3.40 -6.82 0.97
C VAL A 96 4.30 -6.85 2.20
N VAL A 97 5.29 -5.96 2.28
CA VAL A 97 6.26 -5.94 3.39
C VAL A 97 5.59 -5.73 4.74
N ARG A 98 4.52 -4.93 4.80
CA ARG A 98 3.88 -4.58 6.08
C ARG A 98 2.78 -5.51 6.50
N HIS A 99 2.09 -6.15 5.56
CA HIS A 99 0.79 -6.75 5.86
C HIS A 99 0.61 -8.17 5.33
N SER A 100 1.36 -8.60 4.30
CA SER A 100 1.03 -9.84 3.61
C SER A 100 1.51 -11.11 4.33
N GLN A 101 2.60 -11.05 5.09
CA GLN A 101 3.30 -12.24 5.62
C GLN A 101 3.69 -13.23 4.50
N ALA A 102 3.85 -12.76 3.28
CA ALA A 102 4.20 -13.58 2.15
C ALA A 102 5.63 -14.12 2.22
N ALA A 103 5.86 -15.29 1.65
CA ALA A 103 7.19 -15.84 1.40
C ALA A 103 7.68 -15.53 -0.01
N THR A 104 6.75 -15.35 -0.97
CA THR A 104 7.06 -15.09 -2.37
C THR A 104 6.18 -14.00 -2.96
N VAL A 105 6.77 -13.22 -3.88
CA VAL A 105 6.09 -12.18 -4.67
C VAL A 105 6.47 -12.34 -6.13
N ALA A 106 5.49 -12.30 -7.01
CA ALA A 106 5.69 -12.21 -8.44
C ALA A 106 5.24 -10.83 -8.95
N VAL A 107 6.11 -10.18 -9.72
CA VAL A 107 5.83 -8.92 -10.39
C VAL A 107 5.89 -9.16 -11.90
N HIS A 108 4.84 -8.79 -12.61
CA HIS A 108 4.78 -8.88 -14.06
C HIS A 108 4.54 -7.50 -14.67
N LEU A 109 5.39 -7.14 -15.63
CA LEU A 109 5.38 -5.86 -16.34
C LEU A 109 5.18 -6.11 -17.82
N GLU A 110 4.14 -5.50 -18.39
CA GLU A 110 3.94 -5.40 -19.84
C GLU A 110 3.23 -4.08 -20.20
N PRO A 111 3.29 -3.63 -21.47
CA PRO A 111 2.56 -2.44 -21.87
C PRO A 111 1.06 -2.53 -21.51
N GLY A 112 0.60 -1.59 -20.69
CA GLY A 112 -0.78 -1.53 -20.20
C GLY A 112 -1.06 -2.37 -18.96
N LEU A 113 -0.14 -3.21 -18.47
CA LEU A 113 -0.38 -4.05 -17.30
C LEU A 113 0.81 -4.08 -16.34
N LEU A 114 0.53 -3.79 -15.07
CA LEU A 114 1.35 -4.17 -13.94
C LEU A 114 0.55 -5.15 -13.08
N ARG A 115 1.09 -6.35 -12.86
CA ARG A 115 0.51 -7.33 -11.94
C ARG A 115 1.49 -7.61 -10.81
N VAL A 116 1.02 -7.55 -9.58
CA VAL A 116 1.77 -7.96 -8.39
C VAL A 116 0.94 -9.01 -7.68
N SER A 117 1.55 -10.16 -7.40
CA SER A 117 0.91 -11.29 -6.72
C SER A 117 1.80 -11.75 -5.58
N ASP A 118 1.22 -12.04 -4.45
CA ASP A 118 1.90 -12.59 -3.28
C ASP A 118 1.15 -13.84 -2.76
N ASP A 119 1.87 -14.68 -2.02
CA ASP A 119 1.34 -15.90 -1.38
C ASP A 119 0.96 -15.68 0.07
N GLY A 120 0.74 -14.43 0.48
CA GLY A 120 0.46 -14.04 1.85
C GLY A 120 -0.97 -14.28 2.31
N VAL A 121 -1.31 -13.71 3.47
CA VAL A 121 -2.61 -13.90 4.14
C VAL A 121 -3.76 -13.14 3.45
N GLY A 122 -3.48 -12.35 2.42
CA GLY A 122 -4.45 -11.49 1.75
C GLY A 122 -4.78 -10.22 2.53
N LEU A 123 -5.77 -9.48 2.05
CA LEU A 123 -6.22 -8.25 2.70
C LEU A 123 -7.12 -8.57 3.88
N ALA A 124 -6.77 -8.04 5.05
CA ALA A 124 -7.62 -8.10 6.23
C ALA A 124 -8.70 -7.01 6.17
N GLY A 125 -9.96 -7.39 5.93
CA GLY A 125 -11.13 -6.50 5.97
C GLY A 125 -11.59 -5.98 4.60
N ASP A 126 -12.86 -5.51 4.56
CA ASP A 126 -13.58 -5.06 3.36
C ASP A 126 -13.15 -3.66 2.86
N GLN A 127 -12.28 -2.96 3.57
CA GLN A 127 -11.90 -1.60 3.20
C GLN A 127 -10.45 -1.53 2.74
N PRO A 128 -10.18 -1.12 1.48
CA PRO A 128 -8.83 -0.82 1.05
C PRO A 128 -8.28 0.35 1.88
N GLY A 129 -7.08 0.18 2.44
CA GLY A 129 -6.39 1.25 3.15
C GLY A 129 -6.20 2.49 2.27
N ASN A 130 -5.93 3.65 2.89
CA ASN A 130 -5.77 4.95 2.21
C ASN A 130 -4.81 4.92 1.00
N GLY A 131 -3.80 4.05 0.99
CA GLY A 131 -2.86 3.88 -0.11
C GLY A 131 -3.52 3.32 -1.37
N LEU A 132 -4.30 2.24 -1.23
CA LEU A 132 -5.01 1.61 -2.35
C LEU A 132 -6.14 2.49 -2.89
N ALA A 133 -6.84 3.25 -2.02
CA ALA A 133 -7.83 4.22 -2.44
C ALA A 133 -7.20 5.36 -3.26
N GLY A 134 -6.05 5.88 -2.84
CA GLY A 134 -5.28 6.87 -3.58
C GLY A 134 -4.75 6.35 -4.91
N LEU A 135 -4.34 5.08 -4.96
CA LEU A 135 -3.89 4.45 -6.20
C LEU A 135 -5.06 4.27 -7.19
N ARG A 136 -6.24 3.86 -6.70
CA ARG A 136 -7.44 3.73 -7.55
C ARG A 136 -7.82 5.06 -8.21
N ALA A 137 -7.89 6.14 -7.43
CA ALA A 137 -8.19 7.46 -7.95
C ALA A 137 -7.18 7.93 -9.02
N ARG A 138 -5.89 7.57 -8.89
CA ARG A 138 -4.87 7.87 -9.91
C ARG A 138 -5.03 7.04 -11.17
N CYS A 139 -5.33 5.75 -11.04
CA CYS A 139 -5.61 4.91 -12.20
C CYS A 139 -6.76 5.48 -13.02
N GLU A 140 -7.87 5.90 -12.36
CA GLU A 140 -9.01 6.52 -13.00
C GLU A 140 -8.67 7.84 -13.70
N GLN A 141 -7.79 8.66 -13.12
CA GLN A 141 -7.32 9.92 -13.74
C GLN A 141 -6.48 9.71 -15.01
N GLU A 142 -5.86 8.55 -15.16
CA GLU A 142 -5.01 8.16 -16.29
C GLU A 142 -5.72 7.15 -17.22
N ASP A 143 -7.08 7.10 -17.18
CA ASP A 143 -7.91 6.17 -17.95
C ASP A 143 -7.55 4.68 -17.73
N GLY A 144 -7.02 4.36 -16.56
CA GLY A 144 -6.66 3.03 -16.14
C GLY A 144 -7.63 2.46 -15.10
N SER A 145 -7.39 1.21 -14.70
CA SER A 145 -8.16 0.54 -13.65
C SER A 145 -7.25 -0.15 -12.63
N LEU A 146 -7.72 -0.26 -11.40
CA LEU A 146 -7.10 -1.04 -10.34
C LEU A 146 -8.02 -2.18 -9.94
N THR A 147 -7.57 -3.41 -10.16
CA THR A 147 -8.26 -4.61 -9.68
C THR A 147 -7.44 -5.25 -8.56
N ILE A 148 -8.08 -5.54 -7.44
CA ILE A 148 -7.49 -6.21 -6.29
C ILE A 148 -8.25 -7.51 -6.11
N ILE A 149 -7.52 -8.63 -6.11
CA ILE A 149 -8.05 -9.97 -5.89
C ILE A 149 -7.37 -10.50 -4.64
N SER A 150 -8.14 -10.75 -3.59
CA SER A 150 -7.66 -11.37 -2.38
C SER A 150 -8.41 -12.68 -2.16
N PRO A 151 -7.73 -13.79 -1.84
CA PRO A 151 -8.43 -15.02 -1.52
C PRO A 151 -9.29 -14.80 -0.26
N LEU A 152 -10.60 -15.06 -0.38
CA LEU A 152 -11.56 -14.98 0.72
C LEU A 152 -11.47 -16.16 1.70
N THR A 153 -10.52 -17.08 1.51
CA THR A 153 -10.40 -18.29 2.33
C THR A 153 -9.24 -18.16 3.30
N PRO A 154 -9.49 -18.19 4.61
CA PRO A 154 -8.41 -18.45 5.57
C PRO A 154 -7.80 -19.81 5.25
N ARG A 155 -6.47 -19.89 5.15
CA ARG A 155 -5.77 -21.21 5.14
C ARG A 155 -6.23 -21.96 6.37
N THR A 156 -7.04 -22.96 6.21
CA THR A 156 -7.25 -23.96 7.24
C THR A 156 -5.96 -24.76 7.30
N ASP A 157 -5.16 -24.50 8.34
CA ASP A 157 -4.08 -25.39 8.69
C ASP A 157 -4.70 -26.78 8.95
N SER A 158 -4.57 -27.65 7.97
CA SER A 158 -4.85 -29.06 8.15
C SER A 158 -3.70 -29.65 8.98
N SER A 159 -3.68 -29.32 10.27
CA SER A 159 -2.98 -30.08 11.28
C SER A 159 -3.74 -31.39 11.44
N GLY A 160 -3.46 -32.35 10.56
CA GLY A 160 -3.92 -33.71 10.68
C GLY A 160 -3.26 -34.37 11.87
N ALA A 161 -3.93 -34.34 13.00
CA ALA A 161 -3.70 -35.32 14.05
C ALA A 161 -4.16 -36.69 13.53
N GLY A 162 -3.22 -37.50 13.13
CA GLY A 162 -3.40 -38.93 12.92
C GLY A 162 -2.88 -39.67 14.12
N THR A 163 -3.77 -39.99 15.06
CA THR A 163 -3.55 -41.00 16.11
C THR A 163 -4.14 -42.33 15.61
N THR A 164 -3.37 -43.34 15.44
CA THR A 164 -3.50 -44.67 16.08
C THR A 164 -2.44 -45.59 15.51
#